data_272d9d7d2778422fc406895dc4dd3c90
#
_entry.id   272d9d7d2778422fc406895dc4dd3c90
#
_cell.length_a   1.000
_cell.length_b   1.000
_cell.length_c   1.000
_cell.angle_alpha   90.00
_cell.angle_beta   90.00
_cell.angle_gamma   90.00
#
_symmetry.space_group_name_H-M   'P 1'
#
loop_
_entity.id
_entity.type
_entity.pdbx_description
1 polymer ?
#
loop_
_entity_poly.entity_id
_entity_poly.type
_entity_poly.pdbx_seq_one_letter_code
_entity_poly.pdbx_strand_id
1 'polypeptide(L)'
;MTPSTHRASVTLSDETTAKRVVDALSELFFEDQAAFAAFERPDGRWNVTVHFAEPPDQALLRELVGQVVRPDIASTLVFDTIEAKEIG
;
A
#
# COMPACT_ATOMS: atom_id res chain seq x y z
N MET A 1 -24.67 -6.88 4.10
CA MET A 1 -23.65 -5.82 4.17
C MET A 1 -22.46 -6.20 3.30
N THR A 2 -22.12 -5.35 2.37
CA THR A 2 -21.04 -5.63 1.42
C THR A 2 -19.70 -5.17 2.00
N PRO A 3 -18.73 -6.05 2.17
CA PRO A 3 -17.45 -5.63 2.73
C PRO A 3 -16.71 -4.72 1.74
N SER A 4 -16.10 -3.68 2.26
CA SER A 4 -15.25 -2.79 1.48
C SER A 4 -13.79 -3.12 1.78
N THR A 5 -12.96 -3.07 0.75
CA THR A 5 -11.53 -3.22 0.90
C THR A 5 -10.87 -1.87 0.62
N HIS A 6 -10.02 -1.43 1.51
CA HIS A 6 -9.28 -0.19 1.34
C HIS A 6 -7.90 -0.53 0.81
N ARG A 7 -7.47 0.16 -0.22
CA ARG A 7 -6.20 -0.12 -0.88
C ARG A 7 -5.31 1.11 -0.89
N ALA A 8 -4.05 0.91 -0.56
CA ALA A 8 -3.01 1.93 -0.72
C ALA A 8 -1.97 1.42 -1.71
N SER A 9 -1.57 2.26 -2.65
CA SER A 9 -0.59 1.91 -3.68
C SER A 9 0.49 2.95 -3.76
N VAL A 10 1.73 2.53 -3.99
CA VAL A 10 2.85 3.42 -4.23
C VAL A 10 3.78 2.78 -5.27
N THR A 11 4.32 3.61 -6.16
CA THR A 11 5.29 3.16 -7.16
C THR A 11 6.69 3.58 -6.71
N LEU A 12 7.61 2.62 -6.72
CA LEU A 12 8.98 2.79 -6.25
C LEU A 12 9.96 2.53 -7.37
N SER A 13 11.19 3.03 -7.21
CA SER A 13 12.19 2.98 -8.27
C SER A 13 12.81 1.60 -8.48
N ASP A 14 12.89 0.79 -7.42
CA ASP A 14 13.53 -0.51 -7.49
C ASP A 14 12.94 -1.51 -6.48
N GLU A 15 13.37 -2.77 -6.60
CA GLU A 15 12.91 -3.86 -5.75
C GLU A 15 13.33 -3.68 -4.29
N THR A 16 14.57 -3.24 -4.06
CA THR A 16 15.09 -3.07 -2.71
C THR A 16 14.25 -2.08 -1.92
N THR A 17 13.89 -0.95 -2.54
CA THR A 17 13.04 0.06 -1.93
C THR A 17 11.64 -0.49 -1.67
N ALA A 18 11.10 -1.25 -2.62
CA ALA A 18 9.78 -1.87 -2.47
C ALA A 18 9.76 -2.83 -1.26
N LYS A 19 10.78 -3.65 -1.12
CA LYS A 19 10.88 -4.58 0.02
C LYS A 19 10.98 -3.84 1.34
N ARG A 20 11.71 -2.74 1.39
CA ARG A 20 11.82 -1.92 2.61
C ARG A 20 10.46 -1.36 3.03
N VAL A 21 9.68 -0.91 2.07
CA VAL A 21 8.34 -0.39 2.36
C VAL A 21 7.45 -1.51 2.90
N VAL A 22 7.46 -2.67 2.25
CA VAL A 22 6.68 -3.82 2.71
C VAL A 22 7.09 -4.23 4.12
N ASP A 23 8.39 -4.31 4.39
CA ASP A 23 8.89 -4.68 5.72
C ASP A 23 8.46 -3.68 6.79
N ALA A 24 8.58 -2.38 6.50
CA ALA A 24 8.19 -1.34 7.44
C ALA A 24 6.69 -1.39 7.76
N LEU A 25 5.87 -1.59 6.74
CA LEU A 25 4.43 -1.67 6.92
C LEU A 25 4.00 -2.97 7.62
N SER A 26 4.69 -4.07 7.33
CA SER A 26 4.38 -5.35 7.94
C SER A 26 4.69 -5.38 9.45
N GLU A 27 5.55 -4.51 9.94
CA GLU A 27 5.80 -4.37 11.36
C GLU A 27 4.64 -3.70 12.10
N LEU A 28 3.85 -2.90 11.39
CA LEU A 28 2.72 -2.18 11.97
C LEU A 28 1.39 -2.89 11.79
N PHE A 29 1.25 -3.63 10.71
CA PHE A 29 -0.01 -4.29 10.38
C PHE A 29 0.21 -5.80 10.34
N PHE A 30 -0.62 -6.53 11.06
CA PHE A 30 -0.57 -7.99 11.04
C PHE A 30 -1.22 -8.53 9.76
N GLU A 31 -0.91 -9.77 9.40
CA GLU A 31 -1.42 -10.41 8.18
C GLU A 31 -2.94 -10.45 8.10
N ASP A 32 -3.61 -10.52 9.25
CA ASP A 32 -5.08 -10.51 9.30
C ASP A 32 -5.68 -9.13 9.11
N GLN A 33 -4.87 -8.07 9.21
CA GLN A 33 -5.31 -6.69 9.06
C GLN A 33 -5.00 -6.13 7.69
N ALA A 34 -3.93 -6.60 7.07
CA ALA A 34 -3.47 -6.07 5.78
C ALA A 34 -2.81 -7.16 4.95
N ALA A 35 -3.03 -7.10 3.65
CA ALA A 35 -2.36 -7.97 2.69
C ALA A 35 -1.44 -7.11 1.82
N PHE A 36 -0.20 -7.55 1.66
CA PHE A 36 0.82 -6.83 0.91
C PHE A 36 1.11 -7.53 -0.41
N ALA A 37 1.27 -6.75 -1.46
CA ALA A 37 1.68 -7.25 -2.76
C ALA A 37 2.71 -6.30 -3.35
N ALA A 38 3.77 -6.85 -3.92
CA ALA A 38 4.78 -6.08 -4.63
C ALA A 38 5.05 -6.76 -5.96
N PHE A 39 5.08 -5.98 -7.03
CA PHE A 39 5.34 -6.53 -8.36
C PHE A 39 6.09 -5.53 -9.22
N GLU A 40 6.87 -6.06 -10.16
CA GLU A 40 7.61 -5.25 -11.11
C GLU A 40 6.70 -4.79 -12.24
N ARG A 41 6.84 -3.52 -12.60
CA ARG A 41 6.12 -2.93 -13.72
C ARG A 41 6.94 -3.11 -15.00
N PRO A 42 6.29 -3.05 -16.18
CA PRO A 42 7.01 -3.15 -17.46
C PRO A 42 8.11 -2.10 -17.65
N ASP A 43 8.02 -0.96 -16.97
CA ASP A 43 9.01 0.11 -17.06
C ASP A 43 10.19 -0.06 -16.09
N GLY A 44 10.25 -1.18 -15.38
CA GLY A 44 11.32 -1.45 -14.42
C GLY A 44 11.07 -0.94 -13.01
N ARG A 45 9.99 -0.19 -12.82
CA ARG A 45 9.60 0.28 -11.50
C ARG A 45 8.85 -0.80 -10.75
N TRP A 46 8.75 -0.64 -9.44
CA TRP A 46 8.02 -1.58 -8.59
C TRP A 46 6.80 -0.92 -7.99
N ASN A 47 5.72 -1.65 -7.95
CA ASN A 47 4.48 -1.19 -7.32
C ASN A 47 4.23 -2.00 -6.05
N VAL A 48 3.98 -1.29 -4.95
CA VAL A 48 3.57 -1.92 -3.70
C VAL A 48 2.11 -1.56 -3.44
N THR A 49 1.31 -2.58 -3.25
CA THR A 49 -0.11 -2.44 -2.97
C THR A 49 -0.42 -3.09 -1.63
N VAL A 50 -1.17 -2.38 -0.80
CA VAL A 50 -1.58 -2.89 0.49
C VAL A 50 -3.10 -2.85 0.57
N HIS A 51 -3.70 -3.97 0.93
CA HIS A 51 -5.15 -4.08 1.10
C HIS A 51 -5.45 -4.14 2.58
N PHE A 52 -6.34 -3.28 3.04
CA PHE A 52 -6.74 -3.18 4.44
C PHE A 52 -8.19 -3.58 4.61
N ALA A 53 -8.50 -4.28 5.70
CA ALA A 53 -9.87 -4.61 6.06
C ALA A 53 -10.63 -3.38 6.57
N GLU A 54 -9.91 -2.43 7.17
CA GLU A 54 -10.48 -1.19 7.70
C GLU A 54 -9.76 0.01 7.08
N PRO A 55 -10.39 1.21 7.08
CA PRO A 55 -9.75 2.40 6.53
C PRO A 55 -8.44 2.70 7.26
N PRO A 56 -7.31 2.81 6.53
CA PRO A 56 -6.03 3.12 7.16
C PRO A 56 -5.91 4.60 7.48
N ASP A 57 -5.03 4.93 8.41
CA ASP A 57 -4.64 6.31 8.67
C ASP A 57 -3.70 6.77 7.55
N GLN A 58 -4.21 7.56 6.63
CA GLN A 58 -3.47 8.01 5.47
C GLN A 58 -2.25 8.85 5.83
N ALA A 59 -2.40 9.71 6.84
CA ALA A 59 -1.29 10.56 7.28
C ALA A 59 -0.15 9.72 7.86
N LEU A 60 -0.50 8.72 8.65
CA LEU A 60 0.49 7.80 9.24
C LEU A 60 1.21 7.01 8.16
N LEU A 61 0.49 6.51 7.16
CA LEU A 61 1.09 5.76 6.06
C LEU A 61 2.04 6.61 5.24
N ARG A 62 1.66 7.85 4.94
CA ARG A 62 2.53 8.78 4.22
C ARG A 62 3.79 9.09 5.01
N GLU A 63 3.65 9.29 6.30
CA GLU A 63 4.80 9.56 7.17
C GLU A 63 5.76 8.37 7.20
N LEU A 64 5.23 7.17 7.37
CA LEU A 64 6.04 5.95 7.39
C LEU A 64 6.78 5.72 6.08
N VAL A 65 6.08 5.82 4.97
CA VAL A 65 6.68 5.65 3.66
C VAL A 65 7.73 6.73 3.43
N GLY A 66 7.45 7.96 3.85
CA GLY A 66 8.39 9.07 3.76
C GLY A 66 9.67 8.86 4.57
N GLN A 67 9.59 8.13 5.67
CA GLN A 67 10.78 7.78 6.47
C GLN A 67 11.61 6.67 5.83
N VAL A 68 10.95 5.75 5.15
CA VAL A 68 11.63 4.61 4.50
C VAL A 68 12.25 5.02 3.17
N VAL A 69 11.56 5.83 2.41
CA VAL A 69 11.99 6.28 1.09
C VAL A 69 12.22 7.80 1.08
N ARG A 70 11.30 8.56 0.54
CA ARG A 70 11.38 10.02 0.48
C ARG A 70 9.99 10.60 0.64
N PRO A 71 9.87 11.81 1.21
CA PRO A 71 8.56 12.46 1.33
C PRO A 71 7.86 12.70 -0.01
N ASP A 72 8.62 12.99 -1.07
CA ASP A 72 8.05 13.20 -2.41
C ASP A 72 7.46 11.90 -2.99
N ILE A 73 8.10 10.75 -2.71
CA ILE A 73 7.56 9.45 -3.11
C ILE A 73 6.33 9.11 -2.26
N ALA A 74 6.38 9.39 -0.96
CA ALA A 74 5.24 9.18 -0.08
C ALA A 74 4.02 9.98 -0.52
N SER A 75 4.22 11.17 -1.07
CA SER A 75 3.12 11.99 -1.58
C SER A 75 2.43 11.39 -2.81
N THR A 76 3.06 10.42 -3.46
CA THR A 76 2.46 9.71 -4.59
C THR A 76 1.59 8.53 -4.18
N LEU A 77 1.47 8.25 -2.88
CA LEU A 77 0.57 7.22 -2.39
C LEU A 77 -0.86 7.49 -2.84
N VAL A 78 -1.48 6.46 -3.39
CA VAL A 78 -2.86 6.52 -3.85
C VAL A 78 -3.71 5.65 -2.93
N PHE A 79 -4.81 6.20 -2.44
CA PHE A 79 -5.73 5.50 -1.57
C PHE A 79 -7.05 5.30 -2.30
N ASP A 80 -7.50 4.05 -2.38
CA ASP A 80 -8.76 3.69 -3.03
C ASP A 80 -9.60 2.84 -2.10
N THR A 81 -10.90 2.91 -2.27
CA THR A 81 -11.82 2.00 -1.63
C THR A 81 -12.45 1.12 -2.70
N ILE A 82 -12.31 -0.18 -2.52
CA ILE A 82 -12.90 -1.16 -3.45
C ILE A 82 -14.11 -1.74 -2.76
N GLU A 83 -15.28 -1.47 -3.30
CA GLU A 83 -16.51 -2.06 -2.81
C GLU A 83 -16.79 -3.34 -3.58
N ALA A 84 -17.07 -4.41 -2.84
CA ALA A 84 -17.52 -5.63 -3.46
C ALA A 84 -18.97 -5.42 -3.88
N LYS A 85 -19.20 -5.24 -5.17
CA LYS A 85 -20.55 -5.10 -5.69
C LYS A 85 -21.15 -6.45 -5.89
N GLU A 86 -22.34 -6.62 -5.35
CA GLU A 86 -23.11 -7.78 -5.71
C GLU A 86 -23.64 -7.59 -7.12
N ILE A 87 -23.33 -8.55 -7.94
CA ILE A 87 -23.91 -8.60 -9.27
C ILE A 87 -25.16 -9.43 -9.17
N GLY A 88 -26.22 -8.74 -9.01
CA GLY A 88 -27.54 -9.38 -8.96
C GLY A 88 -28.13 -9.56 -10.32
#